data_b689eac1cd4cedc3fdc4048c1eccccd1
#
_entry.id   b689eac1cd4cedc3fdc4048c1eccccd1
#
_cell.length_a   1.000
_cell.length_b   1.000
_cell.length_c   1.000
_cell.angle_alpha   90.00
_cell.angle_beta   90.00
_cell.angle_gamma   90.00
#
_symmetry.space_group_name_H-M   'P 1'
#
loop_
_entity.id
_entity.type
_entity.pdbx_description
1 polymer ?
#
loop_
_entity_poly.entity_id
_entity_poly.type
_entity_poly.pdbx_seq_one_letter_code
_entity_poly.pdbx_strand_id
1 'polypeptide(L)'
;MFDKDYYSRLRLWNQFRNSIETSDTPFEDVLEYWRKAPLGRLATDPYDSKTWPDPWELIANNDYCEFLQILGICYTLQLTERFSQSRFEIHIVLDEKESNIIYLLFVDNQAIGYYNNGVIDRKEITHLKCQMHHTVNL
;
A
#
# COMPACT_ATOMS: atom_id res chain seq x y z
N MET A 1 -9.95 10.99 -7.06
CA MET A 1 -10.78 9.97 -6.44
C MET A 1 -11.22 10.35 -5.03
N PHE A 2 -10.30 10.66 -4.17
CA PHE A 2 -10.55 10.77 -2.72
C PHE A 2 -11.51 11.89 -2.31
N ASP A 3 -11.71 12.89 -3.15
CA ASP A 3 -12.63 14.00 -2.91
C ASP A 3 -14.08 13.73 -3.36
N LYS A 4 -14.36 12.52 -3.88
CA LYS A 4 -15.67 12.15 -4.43
C LYS A 4 -16.49 11.36 -3.39
N ASP A 5 -17.79 11.19 -3.69
CA ASP A 5 -18.64 10.31 -2.89
C ASP A 5 -18.21 8.84 -3.03
N TYR A 6 -18.76 7.98 -2.18
CA TYR A 6 -18.36 6.58 -2.11
C TYR A 6 -18.51 5.85 -3.46
N TYR A 7 -19.65 6.00 -4.13
CA TYR A 7 -19.88 5.28 -5.39
C TYR A 7 -18.95 5.76 -6.50
N SER A 8 -18.69 7.06 -6.53
CA SER A 8 -17.73 7.63 -7.47
C SER A 8 -16.31 7.17 -7.17
N ARG A 9 -15.94 7.08 -5.89
CA ARG A 9 -14.63 6.55 -5.50
C ARG A 9 -14.46 5.10 -5.96
N LEU A 10 -15.48 4.26 -5.78
CA LEU A 10 -15.41 2.87 -6.23
C LEU A 10 -15.21 2.78 -7.74
N ARG A 11 -15.96 3.58 -8.50
CA ARG A 11 -15.85 3.60 -9.96
C ARG A 11 -14.47 4.06 -10.42
N LEU A 12 -13.98 5.15 -9.86
CA LEU A 12 -12.67 5.71 -10.21
C LEU A 12 -11.55 4.77 -9.80
N TRP A 13 -11.68 4.11 -8.67
CA TRP A 13 -10.70 3.12 -8.23
C TRP A 13 -10.66 1.92 -9.18
N ASN A 14 -11.82 1.46 -9.64
CA ASN A 14 -11.89 0.39 -10.63
C ASN A 14 -11.22 0.80 -11.95
N GLN A 15 -11.46 2.03 -12.41
CA GLN A 15 -10.82 2.57 -13.61
C GLN A 15 -9.31 2.62 -13.44
N PHE A 16 -8.84 3.06 -12.27
CA PHE A 16 -7.40 3.11 -11.98
C PHE A 16 -6.78 1.71 -12.01
N ARG A 17 -7.42 0.73 -11.37
CA ARG A 17 -6.92 -0.65 -11.38
C ARG A 17 -6.83 -1.21 -12.81
N ASN A 18 -7.78 -0.88 -13.66
CA ASN A 18 -7.73 -1.27 -15.07
C ASN A 18 -6.53 -0.65 -15.78
N SER A 19 -6.16 0.58 -15.44
CA SER A 19 -4.99 1.24 -16.02
C SER A 19 -3.68 0.56 -15.62
N ILE A 20 -3.63 -0.04 -14.43
CA ILE A 20 -2.46 -0.76 -13.94
C ILE A 20 -2.19 -2.03 -14.75
N GLU A 21 -3.22 -2.64 -15.31
CA GLU A 21 -3.07 -3.89 -16.10
C GLU A 21 -2.10 -3.73 -17.28
N THR A 22 -1.99 -2.54 -17.84
CA THR A 22 -1.19 -2.28 -19.03
C THR A 22 -0.12 -1.21 -18.83
N SER A 23 0.06 -0.69 -17.62
CA SER A 23 1.06 0.34 -17.35
C SER A 23 2.48 -0.19 -17.47
N ASP A 24 3.39 0.63 -18.01
CA ASP A 24 4.83 0.33 -18.02
C ASP A 24 5.48 0.58 -16.65
N THR A 25 4.82 1.35 -15.79
CA THR A 25 5.33 1.73 -14.46
C THR A 25 4.26 1.52 -13.38
N PRO A 26 3.77 0.26 -13.21
CA PRO A 26 2.60 0.04 -12.35
C PRO A 26 2.84 0.39 -10.88
N PHE A 27 4.03 0.13 -10.36
CA PHE A 27 4.32 0.40 -8.94
C PHE A 27 4.47 1.89 -8.67
N GLU A 28 5.11 2.62 -9.56
CA GLU A 28 5.22 4.07 -9.47
C GLU A 28 3.85 4.74 -9.59
N ASP A 29 3.02 4.24 -10.49
CA ASP A 29 1.66 4.77 -10.70
C ASP A 29 0.79 4.60 -9.46
N VAL A 30 0.81 3.42 -8.84
CA VAL A 30 -0.01 3.14 -7.66
C VAL A 30 0.48 3.92 -6.45
N LEU A 31 1.79 4.08 -6.31
CA LEU A 31 2.38 4.87 -5.23
C LEU A 31 1.94 6.33 -5.35
N GLU A 32 2.03 6.91 -6.54
CA GLU A 32 1.65 8.29 -6.78
C GLU A 32 0.15 8.52 -6.56
N TYR A 33 -0.67 7.58 -6.96
CA TYR A 33 -2.11 7.63 -6.77
C TYR A 33 -2.47 7.70 -5.28
N TRP A 34 -1.89 6.83 -4.47
CA TRP A 34 -2.21 6.74 -3.04
C TRP A 34 -1.56 7.83 -2.20
N ARG A 35 -0.53 8.52 -2.70
CA ARG A 35 0.01 9.70 -2.03
C ARG A 35 -1.02 10.81 -1.88
N LYS A 36 -2.03 10.83 -2.73
CA LYS A 36 -3.11 11.83 -2.69
C LYS A 36 -4.20 11.49 -1.67
N ALA A 37 -4.16 10.32 -1.07
CA ALA A 37 -5.12 9.92 -0.06
C ALA A 37 -5.02 10.85 1.16
N PRO A 38 -6.17 11.36 1.66
CA PRO A 38 -6.13 12.34 2.74
C PRO A 38 -5.74 11.68 4.06
N LEU A 39 -4.72 12.25 4.71
CA LEU A 39 -4.35 11.82 6.06
C LEU A 39 -5.37 12.38 7.03
N GLY A 40 -5.99 11.50 7.79
CA GLY A 40 -7.04 11.83 8.74
C GLY A 40 -6.67 11.44 10.16
N ARG A 41 -7.71 11.26 10.99
CA ARG A 41 -7.54 10.92 12.40
C ARG A 41 -7.69 9.43 12.68
N LEU A 42 -8.25 8.67 11.75
CA LEU A 42 -8.42 7.24 11.91
C LEU A 42 -7.05 6.57 11.95
N ALA A 43 -6.80 5.83 13.02
CA ALA A 43 -5.59 5.05 13.18
C ALA A 43 -5.97 3.59 13.24
N THR A 44 -5.28 2.78 12.46
CA THR A 44 -5.37 1.32 12.48
C THR A 44 -4.08 0.79 13.09
N ASP A 45 -4.18 -0.23 13.93
CA ASP A 45 -2.99 -0.87 14.51
C ASP A 45 -2.29 -1.72 13.45
N PRO A 46 -1.11 -1.29 12.95
CA PRO A 46 -0.40 -2.07 11.94
C PRO A 46 0.07 -3.43 12.42
N TYR A 47 0.18 -3.61 13.74
CA TYR A 47 0.66 -4.86 14.34
C TYR A 47 -0.43 -5.92 14.46
N ASP A 48 -1.70 -5.52 14.38
CA ASP A 48 -2.83 -6.45 14.50
C ASP A 48 -3.65 -6.49 13.22
N SER A 49 -3.37 -7.47 12.37
CA SER A 49 -4.01 -7.61 11.07
C SER A 49 -5.51 -7.85 11.16
N LYS A 50 -6.01 -8.30 12.30
CA LYS A 50 -7.45 -8.51 12.51
C LYS A 50 -8.22 -7.21 12.56
N THR A 51 -7.56 -6.09 12.84
CA THR A 51 -8.18 -4.76 12.91
C THR A 51 -8.13 -4.02 11.60
N TRP A 52 -7.45 -4.56 10.60
CA TRP A 52 -7.31 -3.89 9.30
C TRP A 52 -8.65 -3.88 8.55
N PRO A 53 -9.00 -2.76 7.90
CA PRO A 53 -10.16 -2.75 7.03
C PRO A 53 -9.92 -3.64 5.82
N ASP A 54 -11.00 -4.24 5.28
CA ASP A 54 -10.93 -4.88 3.98
C ASP A 54 -10.88 -3.82 2.87
N PRO A 55 -10.66 -4.19 1.60
CA PRO A 55 -10.55 -3.20 0.52
C PRO A 55 -11.77 -2.27 0.42
N TRP A 56 -12.96 -2.80 0.60
CA TRP A 56 -14.20 -2.03 0.44
C TRP A 56 -14.43 -1.09 1.60
N GLU A 57 -14.15 -1.55 2.82
CA GLU A 57 -14.17 -0.72 4.03
C GLU A 57 -13.17 0.42 3.94
N LEU A 58 -11.97 0.15 3.41
CA LEU A 58 -10.94 1.16 3.24
C LEU A 58 -11.43 2.31 2.34
N ILE A 59 -12.04 1.97 1.21
CA ILE A 59 -12.57 2.99 0.29
C ILE A 59 -13.79 3.70 0.90
N ALA A 60 -14.64 2.96 1.62
CA ALA A 60 -15.82 3.54 2.27
C ALA A 60 -15.44 4.54 3.36
N ASN A 61 -14.47 4.20 4.20
CA ASN A 61 -14.03 5.05 5.30
C ASN A 61 -13.37 6.34 4.80
N ASN A 62 -12.60 6.25 3.73
CA ASN A 62 -11.92 7.37 3.09
C ASN A 62 -11.15 8.24 4.09
N ASP A 63 -10.50 7.61 5.04
CA ASP A 63 -9.74 8.25 6.11
C ASP A 63 -8.48 7.41 6.33
N TYR A 64 -7.31 8.03 6.17
CA TYR A 64 -6.07 7.29 6.01
C TYR A 64 -4.99 7.78 6.97
N CYS A 65 -4.10 6.86 7.31
CA CYS A 65 -2.79 7.14 7.89
C CYS A 65 -1.74 6.57 6.94
N GLU A 66 -0.47 6.77 7.25
CA GLU A 66 0.61 6.26 6.39
C GLU A 66 0.50 4.76 6.16
N PHE A 67 0.16 3.99 7.21
CA PHE A 67 -0.04 2.55 7.08
C PHE A 67 -1.19 2.21 6.14
N LEU A 68 -2.31 2.91 6.26
CA LEU A 68 -3.48 2.66 5.41
C LEU A 68 -3.24 3.04 3.96
N GLN A 69 -2.36 3.99 3.68
CA GLN A 69 -1.94 4.28 2.31
C GLN A 69 -1.19 3.08 1.71
N ILE A 70 -0.29 2.47 2.47
CA ILE A 70 0.43 1.27 2.04
C ILE A 70 -0.54 0.10 1.85
N LEU A 71 -1.50 -0.06 2.75
CA LEU A 71 -2.53 -1.09 2.63
C LEU A 71 -3.37 -0.88 1.37
N GLY A 72 -3.71 0.37 1.06
CA GLY A 72 -4.43 0.72 -0.16
C GLY A 72 -3.66 0.37 -1.43
N ILE A 73 -2.38 0.63 -1.44
CA ILE A 73 -1.48 0.22 -2.53
C ILE A 73 -1.53 -1.30 -2.70
N CYS A 74 -1.40 -2.02 -1.60
CA CYS A 74 -1.46 -3.48 -1.58
C CYS A 74 -2.77 -4.00 -2.20
N TYR A 75 -3.90 -3.53 -1.71
CA TYR A 75 -5.20 -3.95 -2.20
C TYR A 75 -5.42 -3.60 -3.68
N THR A 76 -4.96 -2.43 -4.10
CA THR A 76 -5.07 -2.02 -5.49
C THR A 76 -4.39 -3.01 -6.42
N LEU A 77 -3.16 -3.41 -6.08
CA LEU A 77 -2.40 -4.36 -6.88
C LEU A 77 -2.99 -5.77 -6.81
N GLN A 78 -3.41 -6.21 -5.62
CA GLN A 78 -4.00 -7.53 -5.45
C GLN A 78 -5.28 -7.74 -6.25
N LEU A 79 -6.05 -6.67 -6.47
CA LEU A 79 -7.31 -6.71 -7.21
C LEU A 79 -7.13 -6.54 -8.72
N THR A 80 -5.89 -6.58 -9.21
CA THR A 80 -5.61 -6.68 -10.65
C THR A 80 -5.36 -8.13 -11.04
N GLU A 81 -5.64 -8.48 -12.28
CA GLU A 81 -5.27 -9.80 -12.80
C GLU A 81 -3.75 -9.93 -12.91
N ARG A 82 -3.10 -8.85 -13.30
CA ARG A 82 -1.64 -8.79 -13.51
C ARG A 82 -0.86 -9.24 -12.29
N PHE A 83 -1.31 -8.85 -11.09
CA PHE A 83 -0.61 -9.15 -9.84
C PHE A 83 -1.36 -10.12 -8.93
N SER A 84 -2.41 -10.77 -9.44
CA SER A 84 -3.25 -11.66 -8.63
C SER A 84 -2.50 -12.87 -8.07
N GLN A 85 -1.40 -13.27 -8.69
CA GLN A 85 -0.59 -14.41 -8.27
C GLN A 85 0.73 -13.98 -7.59
N SER A 86 0.95 -12.69 -7.44
CA SER A 86 2.13 -12.17 -6.76
C SER A 86 2.02 -12.37 -5.25
N ARG A 87 3.16 -12.43 -4.59
CA ARG A 87 3.24 -12.53 -3.14
C ARG A 87 3.33 -11.13 -2.55
N PHE A 88 2.43 -10.83 -1.62
CA PHE A 88 2.35 -9.53 -0.97
C PHE A 88 2.68 -9.67 0.52
N GLU A 89 3.63 -8.87 0.98
CA GLU A 89 3.98 -8.79 2.40
C GLU A 89 4.08 -7.32 2.80
N ILE A 90 3.53 -6.99 3.96
CA ILE A 90 3.74 -5.66 4.56
C ILE A 90 4.69 -5.84 5.72
N HIS A 91 5.79 -5.09 5.71
CA HIS A 91 6.80 -5.11 6.76
C HIS A 91 6.77 -3.80 7.52
N ILE A 92 6.77 -3.91 8.84
CA ILE A 92 6.94 -2.79 9.76
C ILE A 92 8.41 -2.80 10.14
N VAL A 93 9.15 -1.79 9.72
CA VAL A 93 10.60 -1.78 9.89
C VAL A 93 11.05 -0.56 10.67
N LEU A 94 12.07 -0.76 11.49
CA LEU A 94 12.74 0.31 12.21
C LEU A 94 13.98 0.72 11.43
N ASP A 95 14.03 1.98 11.05
CA ASP A 95 15.23 2.60 10.52
C ASP A 95 15.95 3.27 11.68
N GLU A 96 16.95 2.58 12.22
CA GLU A 96 17.70 3.07 13.39
C GLU A 96 18.47 4.35 13.09
N LYS A 97 18.92 4.52 11.85
CA LYS A 97 19.67 5.71 11.44
C LYS A 97 18.80 6.97 11.51
N GLU A 98 17.54 6.87 11.08
CA GLU A 98 16.60 8.00 11.10
C GLU A 98 15.69 7.97 12.33
N SER A 99 15.86 6.97 13.22
CA SER A 99 15.01 6.76 14.40
C SER A 99 13.51 6.77 14.06
N ASN A 100 13.14 6.05 13.00
CA ASN A 100 11.80 6.11 12.45
C ASN A 100 11.26 4.73 12.11
N ILE A 101 9.93 4.59 12.24
CA ILE A 101 9.22 3.40 11.78
C ILE A 101 8.69 3.69 10.39
N ILE A 102 8.94 2.79 9.46
CA ILE A 102 8.39 2.88 8.11
C ILE A 102 7.65 1.60 7.75
N TYR A 103 6.71 1.72 6.84
CA TYR A 103 5.90 0.61 6.35
C TYR A 103 6.30 0.33 4.91
N LEU A 104 6.70 -0.90 4.62
CA LEU A 104 7.11 -1.32 3.28
C LEU A 104 6.19 -2.40 2.77
N LEU A 105 5.75 -2.23 1.53
CA LEU A 105 5.05 -3.29 0.81
C LEU A 105 6.03 -4.01 -0.09
N PHE A 106 6.17 -5.31 0.12
CA PHE A 106 6.92 -6.16 -0.80
C PHE A 106 5.95 -6.85 -1.75
N VAL A 107 6.18 -6.65 -3.04
CA VAL A 107 5.50 -7.37 -4.11
C VAL A 107 6.58 -8.21 -4.79
N ASP A 108 6.61 -9.49 -4.47
CA ASP A 108 7.69 -10.40 -4.85
C ASP A 108 9.06 -9.81 -4.44
N ASN A 109 9.90 -9.41 -5.39
CA ASN A 109 11.25 -8.89 -5.12
C ASN A 109 11.34 -7.35 -5.13
N GLN A 110 10.22 -6.66 -5.27
CA GLN A 110 10.18 -5.20 -5.27
C GLN A 110 9.62 -4.67 -3.97
N ALA A 111 10.21 -3.60 -3.45
CA ALA A 111 9.74 -2.92 -2.24
C ALA A 111 9.19 -1.55 -2.59
N ILE A 112 8.01 -1.24 -2.08
CA ILE A 112 7.32 0.03 -2.30
C ILE A 112 7.23 0.76 -0.96
N GLY A 113 7.53 2.06 -0.96
CA GLY A 113 7.36 2.90 0.22
C GLY A 113 8.64 3.26 0.96
N TYR A 114 9.81 2.94 0.40
CA TYR A 114 11.08 3.31 1.02
C TYR A 114 11.38 4.79 0.76
N TYR A 115 10.92 5.64 1.67
CA TYR A 115 11.12 7.09 1.64
C TYR A 115 10.79 7.68 0.25
N ASN A 116 11.61 8.63 -0.22
CA ASN A 116 11.42 9.28 -1.51
C ASN A 116 11.84 8.42 -2.71
N ASN A 117 12.52 7.30 -2.46
CA ASN A 117 12.95 6.39 -3.52
C ASN A 117 11.77 5.65 -4.17
N GLY A 118 10.67 5.52 -3.43
CA GLY A 118 9.43 4.93 -3.95
C GLY A 118 9.50 3.43 -4.12
N VAL A 119 10.11 2.99 -5.20
CA VAL A 119 10.21 1.57 -5.57
C VAL A 119 11.67 1.19 -5.69
N ILE A 120 12.10 0.18 -4.93
CA ILE A 120 13.49 -0.30 -4.98
C ILE A 120 13.50 -1.83 -4.92
N ASP A 121 14.63 -2.40 -5.33
CA ASP A 121 14.85 -3.85 -5.23
C ASP A 121 14.98 -4.26 -3.75
N ARG A 122 14.36 -5.38 -3.39
CA ARG A 122 14.40 -5.92 -2.03
C ARG A 122 15.82 -6.07 -1.48
N LYS A 123 16.78 -6.37 -2.34
CA LYS A 123 18.18 -6.54 -1.95
C LYS A 123 18.83 -5.27 -1.41
N GLU A 124 18.30 -4.11 -1.79
CA GLU A 124 18.90 -2.83 -1.42
C GLU A 124 18.54 -2.38 0.01
N ILE A 125 17.58 -3.04 0.65
CA ILE A 125 17.09 -2.66 1.97
C ILE A 125 17.29 -3.73 3.04
N THR A 126 18.28 -4.59 2.87
CA THR A 126 18.62 -5.64 3.85
C THR A 126 19.14 -5.09 5.18
N HIS A 127 19.56 -3.83 5.20
CA HIS A 127 20.06 -3.16 6.40
C HIS A 127 18.96 -2.72 7.37
N LEU A 128 17.70 -2.74 6.97
CA LEU A 128 16.60 -2.32 7.81
C LEU A 128 16.17 -3.45 8.74
N LYS A 129 15.77 -3.07 9.95
CA LYS A 129 15.40 -4.01 11.00
C LYS A 129 13.90 -4.24 10.98
N CYS A 130 13.48 -5.41 10.51
CA CYS A 130 12.08 -5.78 10.49
C CYS A 130 11.58 -6.07 11.91
N GLN A 131 10.55 -5.32 12.34
CA GLN A 131 9.90 -5.53 13.62
C GLN A 131 8.81 -6.60 13.52
N MET A 132 8.07 -6.57 12.43
CA MET A 132 6.98 -7.49 12.14
C MET A 132 6.68 -7.49 10.66
N HIS A 133 6.24 -8.64 10.15
CA HIS A 133 5.75 -8.70 8.77
C HIS A 133 4.46 -9.52 8.72
N HIS A 134 3.63 -9.18 7.74
CA HIS A 134 2.38 -9.88 7.47
C HIS A 134 2.33 -10.28 6.00
N THR A 135 1.97 -11.53 5.73
CA THR A 135 1.58 -11.93 4.39
C THR A 135 0.12 -11.53 4.20
N VAL A 136 -0.14 -10.77 3.14
CA VAL A 136 -1.48 -10.24 2.87
C VAL A 136 -2.16 -11.09 1.81
N ASN A 137 -3.25 -11.74 2.19
CA ASN A 137 -4.06 -12.56 1.30
C ASN A 137 -5.48 -11.98 1.25
N LEU A 138 -6.06 -11.95 0.07
CA LEU A 138 -7.47 -11.58 -0.11
C LEU A 138 -8.34 -12.81 -0.29
#